data_502fa9adbcb7e2eca9ebece9f4362a5f
#
_entry.id   502fa9adbcb7e2eca9ebece9f4362a5f
#
_cell.length_a   1.000
_cell.length_b   1.000
_cell.length_c   1.000
_cell.angle_alpha   90.00
_cell.angle_beta   90.00
_cell.angle_gamma   90.00
#
_symmetry.space_group_name_H-M   'P 1'
#
loop_
_entity.id
_entity.type
_entity.pdbx_description
1 polymer ?
#
loop_
_entity_poly.entity_id
_entity_poly.type
_entity_poly.pdbx_seq_one_letter_code
_entity_poly.pdbx_strand_id
1 'polypeptide(L)'
;VTATTFVLVPGAGGGTWYWHLLVPELRRRGHAAVAVDLPTGDDGAGLREYADSVVAAAGDRAPLVLVAQSMAGFSAPLACERLGDRLVLLVLVNAMVPAPGETAGEWWAATGQPEARRALDLAEGRPVDGEFDPLVTFFHDLPGPLAEEGLAQGTPQSDTPFGVPFPLSAWPDVPTRVVVGRDDRLFPAAFQRRVARERLGVEADVVPGGHLVALADPGGLADLLVGYLPG
;
A
#
# COMPACT_ATOMS: atom_id res chain seq x y z
N VAL A 1 1.65 22.41 15.50
CA VAL A 1 1.67 21.00 15.05
C VAL A 1 3.11 20.61 14.76
N THR A 2 3.61 19.57 15.40
CA THR A 2 4.98 19.07 15.15
C THR A 2 5.04 18.50 13.74
N ALA A 3 6.04 18.89 12.94
CA ALA A 3 6.21 18.40 11.60
C ALA A 3 6.49 16.88 11.64
N THR A 4 5.61 16.08 11.04
CA THR A 4 5.73 14.63 10.92
C THR A 4 6.36 14.26 9.58
N THR A 5 7.12 13.18 9.54
CA THR A 5 7.62 12.62 8.28
C THR A 5 6.80 11.41 7.86
N PHE A 6 6.19 11.48 6.69
CA PHE A 6 5.53 10.35 6.04
C PHE A 6 6.55 9.56 5.22
N VAL A 7 6.72 8.29 5.54
CA VAL A 7 7.55 7.33 4.79
C VAL A 7 6.61 6.50 3.93
N LEU A 8 6.70 6.65 2.61
CA LEU A 8 5.74 6.15 1.64
C LEU A 8 6.31 4.94 0.91
N VAL A 9 5.76 3.76 1.17
CA VAL A 9 6.25 2.48 0.64
C VAL A 9 5.35 2.01 -0.49
N PRO A 10 5.86 1.92 -1.73
CA PRO A 10 5.06 1.49 -2.88
C PRO A 10 4.79 -0.03 -2.85
N GLY A 11 3.76 -0.45 -3.60
CA GLY A 11 3.47 -1.85 -3.87
C GLY A 11 4.37 -2.48 -4.92
N ALA A 12 4.01 -3.69 -5.34
CA ALA A 12 4.72 -4.45 -6.36
C ALA A 12 4.77 -3.71 -7.71
N GLY A 13 5.94 -3.71 -8.34
CA GLY A 13 6.17 -3.01 -9.61
C GLY A 13 6.06 -1.50 -9.55
N GLY A 14 5.81 -0.94 -8.36
CA GLY A 14 5.74 0.49 -8.11
C GLY A 14 7.07 1.05 -7.60
N GLY A 15 7.48 2.20 -8.16
CA GLY A 15 8.63 2.96 -7.66
C GLY A 15 8.20 4.21 -6.92
N THR A 16 9.16 5.08 -6.66
CA THR A 16 8.93 6.39 -6.02
C THR A 16 7.95 7.26 -6.82
N TRP A 17 7.83 7.03 -8.13
CA TRP A 17 6.91 7.75 -9.00
C TRP A 17 5.45 7.63 -8.55
N TYR A 18 5.02 6.50 -8.03
CA TYR A 18 3.65 6.32 -7.54
C TYR A 18 3.23 7.42 -6.54
N TRP A 19 4.18 7.96 -5.80
CA TRP A 19 3.95 8.95 -4.75
C TRP A 19 4.15 10.41 -5.21
N HIS A 20 4.48 10.63 -6.51
CA HIS A 20 4.94 11.95 -6.98
C HIS A 20 3.88 13.06 -6.82
N LEU A 21 2.58 12.72 -6.86
CA LEU A 21 1.50 13.66 -6.61
C LEU A 21 1.19 13.83 -5.12
N LEU A 22 1.35 12.79 -4.30
CA LEU A 22 1.07 12.85 -2.87
C LEU A 22 2.16 13.59 -2.08
N VAL A 23 3.43 13.42 -2.44
CA VAL A 23 4.56 14.06 -1.75
C VAL A 23 4.40 15.59 -1.67
N PRO A 24 4.13 16.34 -2.76
CA PRO A 24 3.90 17.78 -2.68
C PRO A 24 2.66 18.13 -1.86
N GLU A 25 1.61 17.31 -1.85
CA GLU A 25 0.41 17.54 -1.07
C GLU A 25 0.66 17.50 0.44
N LEU A 26 1.44 16.51 0.90
CA LEU A 26 1.85 16.41 2.31
C LEU A 26 2.76 17.58 2.71
N ARG A 27 3.68 17.98 1.81
CA ARG A 27 4.57 19.13 2.04
C ARG A 27 3.82 20.46 2.15
N ARG A 28 2.79 20.67 1.32
CA ARG A 28 1.92 21.86 1.42
C ARG A 28 1.17 21.96 2.74
N ARG A 29 0.95 20.81 3.41
CA ARG A 29 0.30 20.70 4.74
C ARG A 29 1.30 20.80 5.90
N GLY A 30 2.57 21.12 5.60
CA GLY A 30 3.62 21.35 6.61
C GLY A 30 4.34 20.09 7.11
N HIS A 31 4.21 18.97 6.40
CA HIS A 31 4.84 17.70 6.76
C HIS A 31 5.96 17.33 5.79
N ALA A 32 6.95 16.58 6.26
CA ALA A 32 7.93 15.96 5.38
C ALA A 32 7.36 14.67 4.76
N ALA A 33 7.79 14.35 3.52
CA ALA A 33 7.43 13.10 2.88
C ALA A 33 8.62 12.54 2.11
N VAL A 34 8.86 11.23 2.26
CA VAL A 34 9.93 10.46 1.63
C VAL A 34 9.31 9.24 0.97
N ALA A 35 9.43 9.14 -0.35
CA ALA A 35 9.07 7.93 -1.08
C ALA A 35 10.24 6.94 -1.00
N VAL A 36 9.93 5.69 -0.66
CA VAL A 36 10.92 4.62 -0.54
C VAL A 36 11.19 4.04 -1.91
N ASP A 37 12.46 3.89 -2.24
CA ASP A 37 12.91 3.14 -3.41
C ASP A 37 13.19 1.69 -2.97
N LEU A 38 12.41 0.76 -3.51
CA LEU A 38 12.52 -0.66 -3.18
C LEU A 38 13.36 -1.38 -4.24
N PRO A 39 14.17 -2.38 -3.87
CA PRO A 39 14.95 -3.18 -4.81
C PRO A 39 14.08 -4.21 -5.55
N THR A 40 13.03 -3.74 -6.25
CA THR A 40 11.96 -4.59 -6.82
C THR A 40 12.45 -5.51 -7.93
N GLY A 41 13.49 -5.12 -8.68
CA GLY A 41 14.07 -5.92 -9.76
C GLY A 41 15.22 -6.84 -9.33
N ASP A 42 15.57 -6.89 -8.03
CA ASP A 42 16.64 -7.73 -7.51
C ASP A 42 16.08 -9.07 -7.01
N ASP A 43 16.45 -10.16 -7.68
CA ASP A 43 16.06 -11.52 -7.29
C ASP A 43 16.68 -11.97 -5.95
N GLY A 44 17.69 -11.28 -5.46
CA GLY A 44 18.27 -11.49 -4.13
C GLY A 44 17.50 -10.79 -3.00
N ALA A 45 16.57 -9.87 -3.35
CA ALA A 45 15.85 -9.06 -2.37
C ALA A 45 14.49 -9.66 -2.00
N GLY A 46 14.31 -10.00 -0.72
CA GLY A 46 13.05 -10.43 -0.14
C GLY A 46 12.41 -9.36 0.74
N LEU A 47 11.49 -9.79 1.62
CA LEU A 47 10.77 -8.88 2.51
C LEU A 47 11.69 -8.14 3.49
N ARG A 48 12.83 -8.74 3.86
CA ARG A 48 13.82 -8.15 4.78
C ARG A 48 14.54 -6.98 4.11
N GLU A 49 15.02 -7.16 2.90
CA GLU A 49 15.72 -6.14 2.11
C GLU A 49 14.78 -4.95 1.80
N TYR A 50 13.48 -5.25 1.59
CA TYR A 50 12.45 -4.21 1.47
C TYR A 50 12.29 -3.42 2.78
N ALA A 51 12.23 -4.11 3.92
CA ALA A 51 12.18 -3.44 5.22
C ALA A 51 13.47 -2.64 5.52
N ASP A 52 14.64 -3.12 5.09
CA ASP A 52 15.92 -2.40 5.17
C ASP A 52 15.86 -1.07 4.41
N SER A 53 15.29 -1.08 3.21
CA SER A 53 15.08 0.13 2.39
C SER A 53 14.14 1.11 3.08
N VAL A 54 13.07 0.63 3.74
CA VAL A 54 12.15 1.47 4.51
C VAL A 54 12.87 2.16 5.67
N VAL A 55 13.65 1.41 6.46
CA VAL A 55 14.39 1.96 7.59
C VAL A 55 15.46 2.95 7.12
N ALA A 56 16.16 2.65 6.04
CA ALA A 56 17.16 3.55 5.44
C ALA A 56 16.51 4.86 4.97
N ALA A 57 15.37 4.80 4.30
CA ALA A 57 14.63 5.98 3.85
C ALA A 57 14.10 6.82 5.02
N ALA A 58 13.70 6.20 6.14
CA ALA A 58 13.28 6.90 7.34
C ALA A 58 14.43 7.69 7.98
N GLY A 59 15.67 7.16 7.93
CA GLY A 59 16.84 7.77 8.56
C GLY A 59 16.60 8.03 10.05
N ASP A 60 17.05 9.18 10.56
CA ASP A 60 16.91 9.58 11.98
C ASP A 60 15.67 10.45 12.24
N ARG A 61 14.76 10.56 11.29
CA ARG A 61 13.56 11.40 11.40
C ARG A 61 12.62 10.89 12.48
N ALA A 62 11.91 11.83 13.12
CA ALA A 62 10.84 11.58 14.10
C ALA A 62 9.95 12.84 14.22
N PRO A 63 8.64 12.71 14.48
CA PRO A 63 7.87 11.47 14.45
C PRO A 63 7.64 10.97 13.01
N LEU A 64 7.39 9.66 12.87
CA LEU A 64 7.18 8.99 11.59
C LEU A 64 5.74 8.46 11.46
N VAL A 65 5.19 8.58 10.27
CA VAL A 65 4.04 7.80 9.80
C VAL A 65 4.49 6.93 8.63
N LEU A 66 4.32 5.63 8.75
CA LEU A 66 4.63 4.69 7.69
C LEU A 66 3.37 4.43 6.88
N VAL A 67 3.41 4.69 5.57
CA VAL A 67 2.28 4.48 4.65
C VAL A 67 2.67 3.37 3.68
N ALA A 68 1.97 2.25 3.73
CA ALA A 68 2.26 1.06 2.94
C ALA A 68 1.13 0.78 1.96
N GLN A 69 1.46 0.66 0.66
CA GLN A 69 0.50 0.40 -0.40
C GLN A 69 0.61 -1.04 -0.90
N SER A 70 -0.53 -1.71 -1.13
CA SER A 70 -0.60 -2.99 -1.81
C SER A 70 0.31 -4.05 -1.16
N MET A 71 1.23 -4.66 -1.90
CA MET A 71 2.18 -5.65 -1.40
C MET A 71 3.07 -5.14 -0.26
N ALA A 72 3.27 -3.83 -0.12
CA ALA A 72 4.05 -3.29 0.99
C ALA A 72 3.45 -3.62 2.38
N GLY A 73 2.21 -4.08 2.46
CA GLY A 73 1.63 -4.66 3.67
C GLY A 73 2.36 -5.89 4.21
N PHE A 74 3.19 -6.56 3.38
CA PHE A 74 4.08 -7.64 3.81
C PHE A 74 5.44 -7.15 4.32
N SER A 75 5.98 -6.05 3.81
CA SER A 75 7.32 -5.57 4.15
C SER A 75 7.33 -4.46 5.20
N ALA A 76 6.38 -3.54 5.15
CA ALA A 76 6.33 -2.40 6.06
C ALA A 76 6.19 -2.79 7.54
N PRO A 77 5.39 -3.81 7.93
CA PRO A 77 5.32 -4.26 9.32
C PRO A 77 6.67 -4.72 9.89
N LEU A 78 7.57 -5.25 9.03
CA LEU A 78 8.90 -5.69 9.45
C LEU A 78 9.82 -4.51 9.83
N ALA A 79 9.54 -3.32 9.32
CA ALA A 79 10.29 -2.11 9.66
C ALA A 79 9.82 -1.50 11.00
N CYS A 80 8.60 -1.79 11.46
CA CYS A 80 7.98 -1.12 12.62
C CYS A 80 8.82 -1.27 13.90
N GLU A 81 9.27 -2.48 14.24
CA GLU A 81 10.08 -2.72 15.44
C GLU A 81 11.39 -1.94 15.39
N ARG A 82 12.02 -1.86 14.20
CA ARG A 82 13.30 -1.16 14.01
C ARG A 82 13.17 0.36 14.07
N LEU A 83 12.00 0.87 13.67
CA LEU A 83 11.67 2.30 13.78
C LEU A 83 11.35 2.71 15.23
N GLY A 84 10.85 1.75 16.04
CA GLY A 84 10.60 1.93 17.47
C GLY A 84 9.67 3.10 17.76
N ASP A 85 9.90 3.78 18.90
CA ASP A 85 9.07 4.90 19.39
C ASP A 85 8.99 6.10 18.44
N ARG A 86 9.81 6.14 17.40
CA ARG A 86 9.73 7.17 16.35
C ARG A 86 8.53 6.98 15.44
N LEU A 87 8.04 5.73 15.30
CA LEU A 87 6.88 5.39 14.48
C LEU A 87 5.61 5.56 15.30
N VAL A 88 4.81 6.56 14.97
CA VAL A 88 3.56 6.87 15.68
C VAL A 88 2.33 6.26 15.03
N LEU A 89 2.42 5.86 13.76
CA LEU A 89 1.28 5.32 13.01
C LEU A 89 1.75 4.50 11.80
N LEU A 90 1.11 3.35 11.58
CA LEU A 90 1.15 2.59 10.32
C LEU A 90 -0.18 2.79 9.58
N VAL A 91 -0.14 3.18 8.32
CA VAL A 91 -1.31 3.31 7.46
C VAL A 91 -1.18 2.35 6.28
N LEU A 92 -2.15 1.47 6.14
CA LEU A 92 -2.26 0.51 5.05
C LEU A 92 -3.22 1.07 3.99
N VAL A 93 -2.74 1.34 2.78
CA VAL A 93 -3.52 1.92 1.68
C VAL A 93 -3.71 0.87 0.59
N ASN A 94 -4.93 0.37 0.39
CA ASN A 94 -5.21 -0.74 -0.53
C ASN A 94 -4.22 -1.88 -0.35
N ALA A 95 -3.86 -2.22 0.90
CA ALA A 95 -2.73 -3.08 1.19
C ALA A 95 -3.15 -4.50 1.55
N MET A 96 -2.27 -5.43 1.22
CA MET A 96 -2.35 -6.80 1.70
C MET A 96 -2.09 -6.82 3.22
N VAL A 97 -2.83 -7.64 3.93
CA VAL A 97 -2.63 -7.85 5.38
C VAL A 97 -2.28 -9.32 5.58
N PRO A 98 -1.01 -9.67 5.78
CA PRO A 98 -0.60 -11.06 5.96
C PRO A 98 -1.02 -11.66 7.30
N ALA A 99 -1.18 -12.99 7.32
CA ALA A 99 -1.15 -13.79 8.53
C ALA A 99 0.28 -14.29 8.81
N PRO A 100 0.63 -14.64 10.07
CA PRO A 100 1.91 -15.24 10.40
C PRO A 100 2.23 -16.47 9.54
N GLY A 101 3.40 -16.50 8.93
CA GLY A 101 3.87 -17.60 8.08
C GLY A 101 3.27 -17.64 6.67
N GLU A 102 2.35 -16.77 6.33
CA GLU A 102 1.71 -16.70 5.00
C GLU A 102 2.64 -16.03 3.98
N THR A 103 2.76 -16.59 2.80
CA THR A 103 3.41 -15.93 1.66
C THR A 103 2.42 -14.99 0.95
N ALA A 104 2.94 -14.00 0.23
CA ALA A 104 2.08 -13.14 -0.59
C ALA A 104 1.38 -13.94 -1.70
N GLY A 105 2.01 -15.00 -2.20
CA GLY A 105 1.38 -15.91 -3.16
C GLY A 105 0.18 -16.68 -2.56
N GLU A 106 0.29 -17.15 -1.32
CA GLU A 106 -0.80 -17.86 -0.63
C GLU A 106 -1.94 -16.93 -0.20
N TRP A 107 -1.62 -15.67 0.10
CA TRP A 107 -2.57 -14.66 0.57
C TRP A 107 -3.82 -14.54 -0.31
N TRP A 108 -3.65 -14.63 -1.63
CA TRP A 108 -4.74 -14.50 -2.60
C TRP A 108 -5.84 -15.54 -2.34
N ALA A 109 -5.46 -16.81 -2.25
CA ALA A 109 -6.40 -17.90 -2.00
C ALA A 109 -6.90 -17.90 -0.55
N ALA A 110 -6.01 -17.65 0.42
CA ALA A 110 -6.35 -17.66 1.85
C ALA A 110 -7.36 -16.56 2.22
N THR A 111 -7.36 -15.45 1.50
CA THR A 111 -8.31 -14.36 1.73
C THR A 111 -9.56 -14.42 0.85
N GLY A 112 -9.59 -15.30 -0.16
CA GLY A 112 -10.69 -15.34 -1.14
C GLY A 112 -10.73 -14.11 -2.06
N GLN A 113 -9.57 -13.52 -2.35
CA GLN A 113 -9.48 -12.36 -3.22
C GLN A 113 -9.96 -12.65 -4.66
N PRO A 114 -9.58 -13.79 -5.30
CA PRO A 114 -10.04 -14.08 -6.66
C PRO A 114 -11.56 -14.12 -6.78
N GLU A 115 -12.25 -14.72 -5.81
CA GLU A 115 -13.70 -14.80 -5.77
C GLU A 115 -14.33 -13.42 -5.57
N ALA A 116 -13.75 -12.59 -4.70
CA ALA A 116 -14.24 -11.23 -4.46
C ALA A 116 -14.08 -10.34 -5.70
N ARG A 117 -12.93 -10.44 -6.39
CA ARG A 117 -12.69 -9.73 -7.65
C ARG A 117 -13.66 -10.20 -8.73
N ARG A 118 -13.79 -11.52 -8.93
CA ARG A 118 -14.73 -12.10 -9.90
C ARG A 118 -16.16 -11.63 -9.66
N ALA A 119 -16.60 -11.60 -8.40
CA ALA A 119 -17.95 -11.13 -8.05
C ALA A 119 -18.15 -9.65 -8.42
N LEU A 120 -17.14 -8.80 -8.18
CA LEU A 120 -17.17 -7.39 -8.57
C LEU A 120 -17.22 -7.24 -10.11
N ASP A 121 -16.36 -7.98 -10.83
CA ASP A 121 -16.30 -7.93 -12.30
C ASP A 121 -17.66 -8.33 -12.93
N LEU A 122 -18.29 -9.39 -12.41
CA LEU A 122 -19.63 -9.79 -12.85
C LEU A 122 -20.69 -8.73 -12.55
N ALA A 123 -20.66 -8.14 -11.36
CA ALA A 123 -21.63 -7.11 -10.95
C ALA A 123 -21.52 -5.84 -11.81
N GLU A 124 -20.32 -5.53 -12.29
CA GLU A 124 -20.06 -4.36 -13.14
C GLU A 124 -20.03 -4.69 -14.63
N GLY A 125 -20.35 -5.93 -15.02
CA GLY A 125 -20.41 -6.37 -16.42
C GLY A 125 -19.05 -6.46 -17.12
N ARG A 126 -17.96 -6.63 -16.36
CA ARG A 126 -16.62 -6.84 -16.91
C ARG A 126 -16.33 -8.32 -17.22
N PRO A 127 -15.48 -8.62 -18.20
CA PRO A 127 -15.03 -9.98 -18.48
C PRO A 127 -14.30 -10.58 -17.26
N VAL A 128 -14.62 -11.83 -16.92
CA VAL A 128 -14.00 -12.55 -15.78
C VAL A 128 -12.93 -13.56 -16.18
N ASP A 129 -12.85 -13.88 -17.49
CA ASP A 129 -11.95 -14.89 -18.05
C ASP A 129 -10.96 -14.26 -19.07
N GLY A 130 -10.75 -12.93 -19.00
CA GLY A 130 -9.84 -12.19 -19.87
C GLY A 130 -8.40 -12.18 -19.34
N GLU A 131 -7.46 -11.82 -20.21
CA GLU A 131 -6.09 -11.51 -19.80
C GLU A 131 -6.07 -10.33 -18.81
N PHE A 132 -5.07 -10.32 -17.93
CA PHE A 132 -4.89 -9.22 -17.00
C PHE A 132 -4.51 -7.94 -17.75
N ASP A 133 -5.35 -6.91 -17.63
CA ASP A 133 -5.11 -5.59 -18.20
C ASP A 133 -4.87 -4.58 -17.09
N PRO A 134 -3.63 -4.02 -16.98
CA PRO A 134 -3.32 -2.99 -15.98
C PRO A 134 -4.16 -1.72 -16.13
N LEU A 135 -4.51 -1.31 -17.36
CA LEU A 135 -5.34 -0.13 -17.60
C LEU A 135 -6.73 -0.30 -17.00
N VAL A 136 -7.31 -1.48 -17.17
CA VAL A 136 -8.62 -1.80 -16.62
C VAL A 136 -8.57 -1.98 -15.11
N THR A 137 -7.49 -2.54 -14.57
CA THR A 137 -7.40 -2.93 -13.17
C THR A 137 -6.89 -1.80 -12.28
N PHE A 138 -5.80 -1.12 -12.69
CA PHE A 138 -5.11 -0.15 -11.85
C PHE A 138 -5.34 1.30 -12.25
N PHE A 139 -5.47 1.57 -13.55
CA PHE A 139 -5.45 2.92 -14.09
C PHE A 139 -6.81 3.42 -14.57
N HIS A 140 -7.86 2.65 -14.34
CA HIS A 140 -9.20 2.91 -14.90
C HIS A 140 -9.83 4.26 -14.47
N ASP A 141 -9.42 4.80 -13.34
CA ASP A 141 -9.92 6.04 -12.74
C ASP A 141 -8.96 7.22 -12.89
N LEU A 142 -7.87 7.04 -13.65
CA LEU A 142 -6.89 8.09 -13.91
C LEU A 142 -7.13 8.78 -15.25
N PRO A 143 -6.76 10.06 -15.39
CA PRO A 143 -6.69 10.72 -16.68
C PRO A 143 -5.76 9.96 -17.64
N GLY A 144 -6.16 9.82 -18.92
CA GLY A 144 -5.42 9.04 -19.92
C GLY A 144 -3.90 9.32 -19.96
N PRO A 145 -3.45 10.59 -20.04
CA PRO A 145 -2.01 10.91 -20.05
C PRO A 145 -1.28 10.42 -18.78
N LEU A 146 -1.92 10.49 -17.60
CA LEU A 146 -1.33 10.02 -16.34
C LEU A 146 -1.28 8.48 -16.29
N ALA A 147 -2.28 7.81 -16.86
CA ALA A 147 -2.30 6.36 -16.98
C ALA A 147 -1.19 5.86 -17.92
N GLU A 148 -1.00 6.51 -19.07
CA GLU A 148 0.09 6.21 -20.02
C GLU A 148 1.47 6.42 -19.38
N GLU A 149 1.65 7.53 -18.69
CA GLU A 149 2.89 7.81 -17.93
C GLU A 149 3.11 6.72 -16.88
N GLY A 150 2.08 6.38 -16.08
CA GLY A 150 2.16 5.35 -15.05
C GLY A 150 2.57 3.98 -15.57
N LEU A 151 2.04 3.57 -16.72
CA LEU A 151 2.48 2.33 -17.37
C LEU A 151 3.96 2.35 -17.74
N ALA A 152 4.46 3.51 -18.23
CA ALA A 152 5.86 3.67 -18.60
C ALA A 152 6.81 3.72 -17.38
N GLN A 153 6.29 4.03 -16.19
CA GLN A 153 7.05 4.10 -14.94
C GLN A 153 7.07 2.79 -14.14
N GLY A 154 6.39 1.75 -14.64
CA GLY A 154 6.43 0.42 -14.03
C GLY A 154 7.86 -0.10 -13.92
N THR A 155 8.23 -0.60 -12.74
CA THR A 155 9.56 -1.18 -12.50
C THR A 155 9.49 -2.70 -12.59
N PRO A 156 10.59 -3.38 -12.99
CA PRO A 156 10.67 -4.83 -12.87
C PRO A 156 10.35 -5.29 -11.45
N GLN A 157 9.64 -6.40 -11.33
CA GLN A 157 9.27 -6.97 -10.04
C GLN A 157 9.73 -8.43 -9.98
N SER A 158 10.67 -8.71 -9.08
CA SER A 158 11.09 -10.08 -8.76
C SER A 158 9.95 -10.86 -8.06
N ASP A 159 9.88 -12.15 -8.32
CA ASP A 159 8.95 -13.06 -7.63
C ASP A 159 9.42 -13.41 -6.21
N THR A 160 10.68 -13.15 -5.87
CA THR A 160 11.28 -13.54 -4.58
C THR A 160 10.46 -13.09 -3.37
N PRO A 161 10.07 -11.81 -3.22
CA PRO A 161 9.30 -11.39 -2.04
C PRO A 161 7.90 -12.01 -1.95
N PHE A 162 7.33 -12.52 -3.06
CA PHE A 162 6.01 -13.17 -3.04
C PHE A 162 6.07 -14.59 -2.47
N GLY A 163 7.23 -15.26 -2.55
CA GLY A 163 7.46 -16.60 -2.03
C GLY A 163 8.00 -16.65 -0.60
N VAL A 164 8.36 -15.49 -0.02
CA VAL A 164 8.89 -15.42 1.35
C VAL A 164 7.74 -15.40 2.36
N PRO A 165 7.70 -16.36 3.32
CA PRO A 165 6.70 -16.34 4.38
C PRO A 165 6.82 -15.09 5.25
N PHE A 166 5.67 -14.49 5.62
CA PHE A 166 5.64 -13.37 6.56
C PHE A 166 6.23 -13.78 7.90
N PRO A 167 7.36 -13.20 8.33
CA PRO A 167 8.16 -13.76 9.40
C PRO A 167 7.70 -13.37 10.82
N LEU A 168 6.80 -12.39 10.95
CA LEU A 168 6.33 -11.98 12.25
C LEU A 168 5.28 -12.97 12.79
N SER A 169 5.39 -13.31 14.07
CA SER A 169 4.42 -14.17 14.77
C SER A 169 3.13 -13.45 15.17
N ALA A 170 3.14 -12.12 15.16
CA ALA A 170 2.00 -11.26 15.43
C ALA A 170 2.16 -9.94 14.68
N TRP A 171 1.05 -9.23 14.49
CA TRP A 171 1.10 -7.86 13.96
C TRP A 171 1.85 -6.94 14.94
N PRO A 172 2.67 -5.97 14.44
CA PRO A 172 3.43 -5.06 15.32
C PRO A 172 2.49 -4.24 16.21
N ASP A 173 2.93 -4.01 17.44
CA ASP A 173 2.21 -3.17 18.41
C ASP A 173 2.43 -1.68 18.10
N VAL A 174 1.78 -1.24 17.02
CA VAL A 174 1.76 0.15 16.55
C VAL A 174 0.33 0.52 16.15
N PRO A 175 -0.14 1.73 16.47
CA PRO A 175 -1.42 2.19 15.97
C PRO A 175 -1.51 1.97 14.46
N THR A 176 -2.55 1.27 14.00
CA THR A 176 -2.70 0.93 12.58
C THR A 176 -4.02 1.48 12.05
N ARG A 177 -4.00 2.10 10.87
CA ARG A 177 -5.16 2.52 10.10
C ARG A 177 -5.18 1.81 8.75
N VAL A 178 -6.38 1.58 8.23
CA VAL A 178 -6.58 0.98 6.91
C VAL A 178 -7.40 1.93 6.07
N VAL A 179 -6.90 2.23 4.88
CA VAL A 179 -7.56 3.08 3.86
C VAL A 179 -7.81 2.24 2.64
N VAL A 180 -9.04 2.23 2.15
CA VAL A 180 -9.44 1.46 0.97
C VAL A 180 -10.04 2.38 -0.09
N GLY A 181 -9.60 2.23 -1.32
CA GLY A 181 -10.22 2.86 -2.47
C GLY A 181 -11.59 2.23 -2.75
N ARG A 182 -12.63 3.08 -2.83
CA ARG A 182 -14.00 2.62 -3.09
C ARG A 182 -14.13 1.84 -4.40
N ASP A 183 -13.37 2.28 -5.40
CA ASP A 183 -13.47 1.82 -6.78
C ASP A 183 -12.32 0.87 -7.16
N ASP A 184 -11.60 0.31 -6.16
CA ASP A 184 -10.49 -0.61 -6.36
C ASP A 184 -10.98 -1.91 -7.02
N ARG A 185 -10.48 -2.16 -8.24
CA ARG A 185 -10.83 -3.33 -9.05
C ARG A 185 -9.94 -4.53 -8.80
N LEU A 186 -8.77 -4.34 -8.17
CA LEU A 186 -7.91 -5.44 -7.73
C LEU A 186 -8.37 -5.99 -6.39
N PHE A 187 -8.54 -5.10 -5.41
CA PHE A 187 -8.98 -5.44 -4.06
C PHE A 187 -10.32 -4.75 -3.76
N PRO A 188 -11.46 -5.35 -4.10
CA PRO A 188 -12.76 -4.73 -3.87
C PRO A 188 -12.92 -4.17 -2.46
N ALA A 189 -13.49 -2.97 -2.30
CA ALA A 189 -13.55 -2.30 -1.00
C ALA A 189 -14.21 -3.15 0.10
N ALA A 190 -15.27 -3.90 -0.22
CA ALA A 190 -15.92 -4.81 0.72
C ALA A 190 -14.98 -5.95 1.17
N PHE A 191 -14.18 -6.48 0.24
CA PHE A 191 -13.15 -7.48 0.51
C PHE A 191 -12.08 -6.94 1.46
N GLN A 192 -11.49 -5.77 1.14
CA GLN A 192 -10.44 -5.16 1.97
C GLN A 192 -10.94 -4.86 3.39
N ARG A 193 -12.16 -4.31 3.52
CA ARG A 193 -12.79 -4.04 4.83
C ARG A 193 -12.99 -5.31 5.65
N ARG A 194 -13.36 -6.42 5.00
CA ARG A 194 -13.48 -7.73 5.67
C ARG A 194 -12.11 -8.21 6.16
N VAL A 195 -11.08 -8.20 5.31
CA VAL A 195 -9.72 -8.64 5.67
C VAL A 195 -9.15 -7.78 6.82
N ALA A 196 -9.33 -6.45 6.78
CA ALA A 196 -8.91 -5.55 7.86
C ALA A 196 -9.55 -5.91 9.20
N ARG A 197 -10.86 -6.17 9.21
CA ARG A 197 -11.57 -6.61 10.42
C ARG A 197 -11.11 -7.96 10.94
N GLU A 198 -11.03 -8.95 10.06
CA GLU A 198 -10.68 -10.33 10.42
C GLU A 198 -9.24 -10.46 10.92
N ARG A 199 -8.30 -9.73 10.31
CA ARG A 199 -6.86 -9.89 10.58
C ARG A 199 -6.29 -8.86 11.55
N LEU A 200 -6.89 -7.65 11.62
CA LEU A 200 -6.38 -6.56 12.47
C LEU A 200 -7.39 -6.07 13.51
N GLY A 201 -8.67 -6.43 13.40
CA GLY A 201 -9.73 -5.86 14.24
C GLY A 201 -9.97 -4.37 13.96
N VAL A 202 -9.59 -3.86 12.78
CA VAL A 202 -9.65 -2.44 12.41
C VAL A 202 -10.75 -2.20 11.37
N GLU A 203 -11.55 -1.16 11.57
CA GLU A 203 -12.43 -0.66 10.51
C GLU A 203 -11.64 0.20 9.52
N ALA A 204 -11.88 -0.02 8.23
CA ALA A 204 -11.20 0.71 7.17
C ALA A 204 -11.94 1.99 6.79
N ASP A 205 -11.21 3.08 6.60
CA ASP A 205 -11.71 4.31 5.99
C ASP A 205 -11.82 4.12 4.46
N VAL A 206 -12.96 4.48 3.90
CA VAL A 206 -13.22 4.35 2.45
C VAL A 206 -13.06 5.72 1.79
N VAL A 207 -12.18 5.81 0.80
CA VAL A 207 -11.93 7.02 0.03
C VAL A 207 -12.34 6.86 -1.43
N PRO A 208 -12.63 7.94 -2.16
CA PRO A 208 -12.79 7.88 -3.61
C PRO A 208 -11.51 7.38 -4.29
N GLY A 209 -11.67 6.68 -5.42
CA GLY A 209 -10.56 6.20 -6.23
C GLY A 209 -10.35 4.69 -6.17
N GLY A 210 -9.52 4.22 -7.09
CA GLY A 210 -9.17 2.81 -7.30
C GLY A 210 -7.95 2.36 -6.51
N HIS A 211 -7.22 1.39 -7.08
CA HIS A 211 -6.04 0.80 -6.43
C HIS A 211 -4.91 1.81 -6.24
N LEU A 212 -4.80 2.79 -7.15
CA LEU A 212 -3.74 3.79 -7.15
C LEU A 212 -4.25 5.15 -6.61
N VAL A 213 -4.89 5.14 -5.44
CA VAL A 213 -5.55 6.30 -4.84
C VAL A 213 -4.63 7.52 -4.67
N ALA A 214 -3.33 7.32 -4.46
CA ALA A 214 -2.35 8.42 -4.37
C ALA A 214 -2.15 9.17 -5.69
N LEU A 215 -2.55 8.58 -6.82
CA LEU A 215 -2.57 9.22 -8.13
C LEU A 215 -3.97 9.76 -8.47
N ALA A 216 -5.02 9.06 -8.06
CA ALA A 216 -6.41 9.41 -8.37
C ALA A 216 -6.90 10.61 -7.54
N ASP A 217 -6.61 10.62 -6.24
CA ASP A 217 -6.99 11.71 -5.31
C ASP A 217 -5.88 11.99 -4.28
N PRO A 218 -4.73 12.53 -4.73
CA PRO A 218 -3.60 12.83 -3.84
C PRO A 218 -3.95 13.85 -2.76
N GLY A 219 -4.84 14.80 -3.06
CA GLY A 219 -5.29 15.83 -2.13
C GLY A 219 -6.13 15.27 -0.99
N GLY A 220 -7.17 14.50 -1.33
CA GLY A 220 -8.04 13.84 -0.35
C GLY A 220 -7.29 12.81 0.48
N LEU A 221 -6.39 12.02 -0.12
CA LEU A 221 -5.54 11.11 0.64
C LEU A 221 -4.62 11.86 1.61
N ALA A 222 -4.01 12.97 1.19
CA ALA A 222 -3.17 13.78 2.09
C ALA A 222 -3.96 14.37 3.25
N ASP A 223 -5.19 14.88 3.03
CA ASP A 223 -6.06 15.39 4.08
C ASP A 223 -6.41 14.30 5.11
N LEU A 224 -6.73 13.10 4.64
CA LEU A 224 -7.01 11.96 5.51
C LEU A 224 -5.79 11.56 6.33
N LEU A 225 -4.62 11.42 5.70
CA LEU A 225 -3.38 11.02 6.37
C LEU A 225 -2.96 12.03 7.46
N VAL A 226 -3.08 13.33 7.17
CA VAL A 226 -2.82 14.39 8.15
C VAL A 226 -3.89 14.40 9.25
N GLY A 227 -5.14 14.10 8.91
CA GLY A 227 -6.25 13.99 9.87
C GLY A 227 -6.07 12.88 10.92
N TYR A 228 -5.22 11.90 10.67
CA TYR A 228 -4.89 10.86 11.66
C TYR A 228 -3.89 11.31 12.73
N LEU A 229 -3.21 12.43 12.51
CA LEU A 229 -2.24 12.94 13.47
C LEU A 229 -2.94 13.58 14.67
N PRO A 230 -2.38 13.46 15.88
CA PRO A 230 -2.90 14.19 17.02
C PRO A 230 -2.80 15.70 16.78
N GLY A 231 -3.86 16.41 17.11
CA GLY A 231 -3.96 17.86 16.99
C GLY A 231 -2.95 18.62 17.89
#